data_39765b4573326b26ab79f1c60357af4b
#
_entry.id   39765b4573326b26ab79f1c60357af4b
#
_cell.length_a   1.000
_cell.length_b   1.000
_cell.length_c   1.000
_cell.angle_alpha   90.00
_cell.angle_beta   90.00
_cell.angle_gamma   90.00
#
_symmetry.space_group_name_H-M   'P 1'
#
loop_
_entity.id
_entity.type
_entity.pdbx_description
1 polymer ?
#
loop_
_entity_poly.entity_id
_entity_poly.type
_entity_poly.pdbx_seq_one_letter_code
_entity_poly.pdbx_strand_id
1 'polypeptide(L)'
;MSRIGKKPVELPSGVTASVSGQTIEVKGPKGARSFTATDDVTLTVDDNVVKVDPRGKSKRARQQWGMSRTMVANLVAGVTSGFKKELEIQGVGYRAQMQGNTLKLNLGYSHDVDFTAPEGITITAPKQTEIVVEGNDQQLVGEVAAKIRDWRRPEPYKGKGIRYKGEFIFRKEGKKK
;
A
#
# COMPACT_ATOMS: atom_id res chain seq x y z
N MET A 1 -19.35 -15.15 13.16
CA MET A 1 -19.30 -13.68 13.35
C MET A 1 -17.88 -13.20 13.08
N SER A 2 -17.68 -11.99 12.47
CA SER A 2 -16.34 -11.42 12.20
C SER A 2 -15.83 -10.70 13.45
N ARG A 3 -14.69 -11.12 13.99
CA ARG A 3 -14.01 -10.40 15.10
C ARG A 3 -13.49 -9.02 14.67
N ILE A 4 -13.08 -8.90 13.40
CA ILE A 4 -12.59 -7.63 12.82
C ILE A 4 -13.76 -6.67 12.61
N GLY A 5 -14.86 -7.13 11.99
CA GLY A 5 -16.01 -6.29 11.68
C GLY A 5 -16.66 -5.64 12.91
N LYS A 6 -16.63 -6.32 14.04
CA LYS A 6 -17.20 -5.80 15.31
C LYS A 6 -16.42 -4.61 15.91
N LYS A 7 -15.13 -4.44 15.55
CA LYS A 7 -14.34 -3.35 16.10
C LYS A 7 -14.69 -2.05 15.37
N PRO A 8 -15.16 -1.02 16.04
CA PRO A 8 -15.38 0.28 15.43
C PRO A 8 -14.05 0.85 14.90
N VAL A 9 -14.13 1.82 14.01
CA VAL A 9 -12.96 2.56 13.50
C VAL A 9 -13.01 3.96 14.11
N GLU A 10 -12.05 4.23 14.99
CA GLU A 10 -11.89 5.55 15.63
C GLU A 10 -11.28 6.53 14.63
N LEU A 11 -11.80 7.75 14.60
CA LEU A 11 -11.27 8.85 13.82
C LEU A 11 -10.29 9.65 14.69
N PRO A 12 -9.01 9.72 14.33
CA PRO A 12 -8.06 10.55 15.06
C PRO A 12 -8.36 12.05 14.88
N SER A 13 -7.81 12.88 15.76
CA SER A 13 -7.95 14.34 15.69
C SER A 13 -7.50 14.88 14.32
N GLY A 14 -8.33 15.74 13.71
CA GLY A 14 -8.06 16.30 12.38
C GLY A 14 -8.50 15.43 11.19
N VAL A 15 -9.19 14.31 11.45
CA VAL A 15 -9.83 13.50 10.43
C VAL A 15 -11.34 13.60 10.54
N THR A 16 -12.02 13.85 9.44
CA THR A 16 -13.48 13.90 9.34
C THR A 16 -13.97 12.84 8.38
N ALA A 17 -15.08 12.20 8.71
CA ALA A 17 -15.75 11.24 7.86
C ALA A 17 -17.19 11.64 7.59
N SER A 18 -17.64 11.48 6.36
CA SER A 18 -19.03 11.68 5.96
C SER A 18 -19.53 10.48 5.17
N VAL A 19 -20.76 10.07 5.40
CA VAL A 19 -21.40 8.96 4.71
C VAL A 19 -22.56 9.49 3.86
N SER A 20 -22.54 9.17 2.58
CA SER A 20 -23.61 9.44 1.64
C SER A 20 -24.04 8.11 0.99
N GLY A 21 -25.17 7.58 1.45
CA GLY A 21 -25.66 6.27 1.03
C GLY A 21 -24.69 5.13 1.37
N GLN A 22 -24.09 4.52 0.37
CA GLN A 22 -23.08 3.44 0.52
C GLN A 22 -21.63 3.93 0.40
N THR A 23 -21.43 5.23 0.17
CA THR A 23 -20.09 5.80 0.01
C THR A 23 -19.70 6.55 1.28
N ILE A 24 -18.54 6.22 1.82
CA ILE A 24 -17.86 6.96 2.87
C ILE A 24 -16.73 7.79 2.26
N GLU A 25 -16.68 9.06 2.59
CA GLU A 25 -15.58 9.97 2.29
C GLU A 25 -14.85 10.31 3.59
N VAL A 26 -13.53 10.17 3.60
CA VAL A 26 -12.68 10.50 4.75
C VAL A 26 -11.69 11.56 4.33
N LYS A 27 -11.62 12.66 5.08
CA LYS A 27 -10.72 13.79 4.86
C LYS A 27 -9.77 13.94 6.04
N GLY A 28 -8.50 14.14 5.76
CA GLY A 28 -7.46 14.31 6.76
C GLY A 28 -6.28 15.14 6.26
N PRO A 29 -5.20 15.23 7.04
CA PRO A 29 -4.05 16.08 6.71
C PRO A 29 -3.32 15.68 5.41
N LYS A 30 -3.40 14.41 5.00
CA LYS A 30 -2.76 13.92 3.76
C LYS A 30 -3.72 13.85 2.55
N GLY A 31 -4.91 14.46 2.67
CA GLY A 31 -5.87 14.54 1.57
C GLY A 31 -7.21 13.88 1.90
N ALA A 32 -8.00 13.64 0.87
CA ALA A 32 -9.31 13.00 0.96
C ALA A 32 -9.34 11.71 0.17
N ARG A 33 -10.06 10.71 0.68
CA ARG A 33 -10.27 9.42 0.03
C ARG A 33 -11.70 8.96 0.25
N SER A 34 -12.23 8.20 -0.71
CA SER A 34 -13.58 7.65 -0.64
C SER A 34 -13.56 6.14 -0.87
N PHE A 35 -14.56 5.47 -0.32
CA PHE A 35 -14.82 4.06 -0.53
C PHE A 35 -16.32 3.82 -0.61
N THR A 36 -16.74 3.07 -1.63
CA THR A 36 -18.13 2.65 -1.79
C THR A 36 -18.28 1.21 -1.36
N ALA A 37 -19.04 1.02 -0.29
CA ALA A 37 -19.34 -0.32 0.23
C ALA A 37 -20.44 -1.00 -0.59
N THR A 38 -20.47 -2.33 -0.54
CA THR A 38 -21.55 -3.12 -1.15
C THR A 38 -22.85 -3.00 -0.35
N ASP A 39 -23.99 -3.34 -0.96
CA ASP A 39 -25.32 -3.29 -0.31
C ASP A 39 -25.47 -4.29 0.85
N ASP A 40 -24.52 -5.21 1.00
CA ASP A 40 -24.49 -6.21 2.09
C ASP A 40 -24.10 -5.62 3.46
N VAL A 41 -23.67 -4.34 3.51
CA VAL A 41 -23.25 -3.68 4.74
C VAL A 41 -23.87 -2.29 4.86
N THR A 42 -23.96 -1.80 6.10
CA THR A 42 -24.40 -0.44 6.42
C THR A 42 -23.23 0.30 7.08
N LEU A 43 -23.00 1.54 6.65
CA LEU A 43 -22.02 2.43 7.21
C LEU A 43 -22.72 3.49 8.06
N THR A 44 -22.26 3.70 9.30
CA THR A 44 -22.74 4.76 10.18
C THR A 44 -21.55 5.51 10.78
N VAL A 45 -21.72 6.80 10.92
CA VAL A 45 -20.72 7.66 11.57
C VAL A 45 -21.38 8.26 12.80
N ASP A 46 -20.83 7.96 13.97
CA ASP A 46 -21.27 8.47 15.26
C ASP A 46 -20.11 9.30 15.84
N ASP A 47 -20.25 10.62 15.91
CA ASP A 47 -19.24 11.56 16.39
C ASP A 47 -17.85 11.29 15.76
N ASN A 48 -16.96 10.62 16.50
CA ASN A 48 -15.59 10.32 16.08
C ASN A 48 -15.38 8.82 15.78
N VAL A 49 -16.42 8.08 15.51
CA VAL A 49 -16.34 6.62 15.29
C VAL A 49 -17.13 6.21 14.07
N VAL A 50 -16.53 5.42 13.21
CA VAL A 50 -17.20 4.78 12.07
C VAL A 50 -17.51 3.34 12.43
N LYS A 51 -18.79 2.97 12.34
CA LYS A 51 -19.28 1.61 12.50
C LYS A 51 -19.68 1.03 11.15
N VAL A 52 -19.41 -0.25 10.99
CA VAL A 52 -19.78 -1.03 9.80
C VAL A 52 -20.59 -2.22 10.28
N ASP A 53 -21.82 -2.33 9.82
CA ASP A 53 -22.73 -3.41 10.22
C ASP A 53 -23.19 -4.24 9.02
N PRO A 54 -23.33 -5.57 9.15
CA PRO A 54 -23.78 -6.41 8.07
C PRO A 54 -25.30 -6.31 7.89
N ARG A 55 -25.78 -6.21 6.65
CA ARG A 55 -27.18 -6.33 6.30
C ARG A 55 -27.54 -7.80 6.14
N GLY A 56 -28.02 -8.42 7.22
CA GLY A 56 -28.44 -9.82 7.23
C GLY A 56 -27.38 -10.81 7.71
N LYS A 57 -27.72 -12.12 7.60
CA LYS A 57 -26.92 -13.22 8.15
C LYS A 57 -26.21 -14.06 7.08
N SER A 58 -26.23 -13.64 5.82
CA SER A 58 -25.64 -14.39 4.71
C SER A 58 -24.12 -14.54 4.85
N LYS A 59 -23.53 -15.56 4.20
CA LYS A 59 -22.08 -15.75 4.15
C LYS A 59 -21.39 -14.54 3.49
N ARG A 60 -22.01 -14.00 2.43
CA ARG A 60 -21.53 -12.83 1.70
C ARG A 60 -21.51 -11.58 2.58
N ALA A 61 -22.61 -11.28 3.30
CA ALA A 61 -22.67 -10.14 4.21
C ALA A 61 -21.58 -10.21 5.29
N ARG A 62 -21.29 -11.40 5.83
CA ARG A 62 -20.21 -11.59 6.82
C ARG A 62 -18.81 -11.34 6.23
N GLN A 63 -18.58 -11.73 4.97
CA GLN A 63 -17.33 -11.48 4.27
C GLN A 63 -17.16 -9.98 3.99
N GLN A 64 -18.20 -9.35 3.43
CA GLN A 64 -18.20 -7.92 3.11
C GLN A 64 -18.06 -7.06 4.37
N TRP A 65 -18.64 -7.47 5.49
CA TRP A 65 -18.51 -6.77 6.77
C TRP A 65 -17.06 -6.61 7.21
N GLY A 66 -16.29 -7.70 7.23
CA GLY A 66 -14.86 -7.64 7.61
C GLY A 66 -14.00 -6.86 6.62
N MET A 67 -14.27 -7.04 5.31
CA MET A 67 -13.58 -6.35 4.24
C MET A 67 -13.84 -4.83 4.29
N SER A 68 -15.11 -4.41 4.34
CA SER A 68 -15.47 -2.99 4.37
C SER A 68 -14.92 -2.27 5.60
N ARG A 69 -14.95 -2.93 6.78
CA ARG A 69 -14.32 -2.37 7.99
C ARG A 69 -12.82 -2.13 7.80
N THR A 70 -12.12 -3.08 7.18
CA THR A 70 -10.68 -2.95 6.92
C THR A 70 -10.40 -1.84 5.91
N MET A 71 -11.22 -1.73 4.86
CA MET A 71 -11.11 -0.65 3.87
C MET A 71 -11.29 0.73 4.53
N VAL A 72 -12.31 0.89 5.40
CA VAL A 72 -12.51 2.15 6.16
C VAL A 72 -11.29 2.44 7.06
N ALA A 73 -10.76 1.45 7.76
CA ALA A 73 -9.57 1.64 8.59
C ALA A 73 -8.34 2.06 7.76
N ASN A 74 -8.19 1.48 6.55
CA ASN A 74 -7.12 1.86 5.63
C ASN A 74 -7.30 3.30 5.11
N LEU A 75 -8.54 3.74 4.83
CA LEU A 75 -8.79 5.14 4.46
C LEU A 75 -8.34 6.08 5.57
N VAL A 76 -8.77 5.83 6.81
CA VAL A 76 -8.41 6.65 7.97
C VAL A 76 -6.88 6.69 8.16
N ALA A 77 -6.21 5.54 8.13
CA ALA A 77 -4.75 5.47 8.22
C ALA A 77 -4.06 6.21 7.06
N GLY A 78 -4.58 6.07 5.83
CA GLY A 78 -4.04 6.69 4.64
C GLY A 78 -4.08 8.22 4.68
N VAL A 79 -5.21 8.81 5.12
CA VAL A 79 -5.34 10.27 5.21
C VAL A 79 -4.65 10.86 6.45
N THR A 80 -4.33 10.04 7.46
CA THR A 80 -3.64 10.46 8.70
C THR A 80 -2.13 10.40 8.53
N SER A 81 -1.58 9.19 8.48
CA SER A 81 -0.14 8.92 8.43
C SER A 81 0.36 8.62 7.01
N GLY A 82 -0.52 8.16 6.14
CA GLY A 82 -0.17 7.60 4.84
C GLY A 82 0.46 6.22 4.96
N PHE A 83 0.79 5.66 3.81
CA PHE A 83 1.47 4.38 3.69
C PHE A 83 2.84 4.55 3.08
N LYS A 84 3.79 3.73 3.53
CA LYS A 84 5.17 3.74 3.08
C LYS A 84 5.63 2.31 2.81
N LYS A 85 6.33 2.11 1.68
CA LYS A 85 7.07 0.89 1.38
C LYS A 85 8.51 1.24 1.04
N GLU A 86 9.45 0.55 1.68
CA GLU A 86 10.87 0.73 1.45
C GLU A 86 11.42 -0.47 0.68
N LEU A 87 12.20 -0.21 -0.35
CA LEU A 87 12.86 -1.20 -1.19
C LEU A 87 14.37 -0.98 -1.12
N GLU A 88 15.11 -2.09 -1.11
CA GLU A 88 16.57 -2.13 -1.14
C GLU A 88 17.05 -2.75 -2.43
N ILE A 89 18.06 -2.16 -3.03
CA ILE A 89 18.71 -2.65 -4.24
C ILE A 89 20.03 -3.32 -3.84
N GLN A 90 20.21 -4.57 -4.23
CA GLN A 90 21.47 -5.28 -4.05
C GLN A 90 22.04 -5.69 -5.41
N GLY A 91 23.31 -5.40 -5.64
CA GLY A 91 24.04 -5.78 -6.85
C GLY A 91 25.11 -4.76 -7.21
N VAL A 92 26.26 -5.25 -7.66
CA VAL A 92 27.34 -4.36 -8.13
C VAL A 92 26.88 -3.62 -9.40
N GLY A 93 26.98 -2.28 -9.38
CA GLY A 93 26.56 -1.44 -10.49
C GLY A 93 25.06 -1.15 -10.55
N TYR A 94 24.23 -1.75 -9.67
CA TYR A 94 22.80 -1.43 -9.59
C TYR A 94 22.59 -0.12 -8.84
N ARG A 95 21.78 0.76 -9.38
CA ARG A 95 21.51 2.06 -8.79
C ARG A 95 20.13 2.61 -9.16
N ALA A 96 19.58 3.43 -8.29
CA ALA A 96 18.36 4.19 -8.49
C ALA A 96 18.67 5.68 -8.42
N GLN A 97 18.04 6.46 -9.27
CA GLN A 97 18.10 7.92 -9.27
C GLN A 97 16.73 8.51 -9.59
N MET A 98 16.39 9.63 -8.94
CA MET A 98 15.21 10.40 -9.31
C MET A 98 15.56 11.45 -10.35
N GLN A 99 14.78 11.53 -11.42
CA GLN A 99 14.80 12.59 -12.41
C GLN A 99 13.41 13.24 -12.47
N GLY A 100 13.21 14.28 -11.69
CA GLY A 100 11.87 14.86 -11.50
C GLY A 100 10.93 13.83 -10.88
N ASN A 101 9.83 13.48 -11.58
CA ASN A 101 8.84 12.49 -11.14
C ASN A 101 9.11 11.06 -11.66
N THR A 102 10.21 10.86 -12.37
CA THR A 102 10.59 9.57 -12.95
C THR A 102 11.74 8.96 -12.15
N LEU A 103 11.56 7.71 -11.72
CA LEU A 103 12.59 6.89 -11.12
C LEU A 103 13.36 6.18 -12.24
N LYS A 104 14.65 6.49 -12.36
CA LYS A 104 15.56 5.83 -13.28
C LYS A 104 16.34 4.74 -12.56
N LEU A 105 16.28 3.52 -13.09
CA LEU A 105 16.88 2.32 -12.50
C LEU A 105 17.94 1.76 -13.46
N ASN A 106 19.15 1.61 -12.98
CA ASN A 106 20.19 0.82 -13.66
C ASN A 106 20.30 -0.53 -12.94
N LEU A 107 19.90 -1.58 -13.63
CA LEU A 107 19.76 -2.93 -13.04
C LEU A 107 20.58 -3.99 -13.81
N GLY A 108 21.62 -3.54 -14.55
CA GLY A 108 22.48 -4.43 -15.34
C GLY A 108 21.82 -4.94 -16.63
N TYR A 109 20.83 -4.20 -17.14
CA TYR A 109 20.31 -4.34 -18.50
C TYR A 109 21.12 -3.45 -19.46
N SER A 110 20.98 -3.65 -20.76
CA SER A 110 21.61 -2.83 -21.81
C SER A 110 21.03 -1.42 -21.88
N HIS A 111 19.87 -1.18 -21.24
CA HIS A 111 19.18 0.11 -21.16
C HIS A 111 18.76 0.40 -19.74
N ASP A 112 18.60 1.66 -19.41
CA ASP A 112 18.02 2.08 -18.14
C ASP A 112 16.51 1.81 -18.14
N VAL A 113 15.95 1.54 -16.98
CA VAL A 113 14.52 1.36 -16.76
C VAL A 113 13.96 2.64 -16.17
N ASP A 114 13.04 3.27 -16.87
CA ASP A 114 12.35 4.48 -16.43
C ASP A 114 10.95 4.12 -15.89
N PHE A 115 10.66 4.55 -14.66
CA PHE A 115 9.37 4.34 -14.02
C PHE A 115 8.80 5.67 -13.52
N THR A 116 7.69 6.12 -14.12
CA THR A 116 7.02 7.34 -13.70
C THR A 116 6.02 7.06 -12.58
N ALA A 117 6.08 7.84 -11.51
CA ALA A 117 5.16 7.74 -10.40
C ALA A 117 3.73 8.09 -10.84
N PRO A 118 2.73 7.24 -10.57
CA PRO A 118 1.33 7.58 -10.83
C PRO A 118 0.85 8.67 -9.85
N GLU A 119 -0.30 9.28 -10.18
CA GLU A 119 -0.93 10.29 -9.32
C GLU A 119 -1.19 9.76 -7.90
N GLY A 120 -0.93 10.59 -6.89
CA GLY A 120 -1.09 10.23 -5.49
C GLY A 120 0.03 9.38 -4.88
N ILE A 121 1.09 9.09 -5.66
CA ILE A 121 2.28 8.39 -5.17
C ILE A 121 3.50 9.29 -5.29
N THR A 122 4.28 9.33 -4.21
CA THR A 122 5.59 9.96 -4.17
C THR A 122 6.66 8.88 -4.09
N ILE A 123 7.60 8.89 -5.05
CA ILE A 123 8.76 8.01 -5.03
C ILE A 123 9.97 8.87 -4.70
N THR A 124 10.81 8.39 -3.79
CA THR A 124 12.09 9.02 -3.45
C THR A 124 13.20 7.98 -3.42
N ALA A 125 14.39 8.39 -3.78
CA ALA A 125 15.61 7.58 -3.71
C ALA A 125 16.62 8.30 -2.80
N PRO A 126 16.53 8.14 -1.47
CA PRO A 126 17.43 8.81 -0.54
C PRO A 126 18.89 8.39 -0.72
N LYS A 127 19.09 7.16 -1.16
CA LYS A 127 20.37 6.61 -1.58
C LYS A 127 20.22 5.87 -2.91
N GLN A 128 21.31 5.69 -3.63
CA GLN A 128 21.31 4.94 -4.89
C GLN A 128 20.84 3.47 -4.73
N THR A 129 20.86 2.95 -3.52
CA THR A 129 20.48 1.57 -3.17
C THR A 129 19.16 1.47 -2.41
N GLU A 130 18.51 2.60 -2.16
CA GLU A 130 17.26 2.64 -1.38
C GLU A 130 16.18 3.41 -2.16
N ILE A 131 15.00 2.81 -2.27
CA ILE A 131 13.82 3.44 -2.87
C ILE A 131 12.72 3.47 -1.82
N VAL A 132 12.05 4.59 -1.70
CA VAL A 132 10.91 4.77 -0.81
C VAL A 132 9.70 5.15 -1.64
N VAL A 133 8.60 4.42 -1.47
CA VAL A 133 7.30 4.66 -2.11
C VAL A 133 6.31 5.06 -1.04
N GLU A 134 5.74 6.25 -1.16
CA GLU A 134 4.78 6.81 -0.21
C GLU A 134 3.49 7.24 -0.90
N GLY A 135 2.37 7.14 -0.19
CA GLY A 135 1.07 7.57 -0.68
C GLY A 135 -0.03 7.41 0.37
N ASN A 136 -1.21 7.90 0.06
CA ASN A 136 -2.39 7.79 0.93
C ASN A 136 -3.26 6.56 0.60
N ASP A 137 -2.93 5.81 -0.46
CA ASP A 137 -3.61 4.58 -0.85
C ASP A 137 -2.70 3.37 -0.64
N GLN A 138 -3.05 2.50 0.30
CA GLN A 138 -2.29 1.29 0.61
C GLN A 138 -2.15 0.36 -0.59
N GLN A 139 -3.22 0.19 -1.37
CA GLN A 139 -3.24 -0.68 -2.54
C GLN A 139 -2.29 -0.14 -3.61
N LEU A 140 -2.39 1.14 -3.94
CA LEU A 140 -1.57 1.76 -4.96
C LEU A 140 -0.08 1.80 -4.58
N VAL A 141 0.23 2.12 -3.30
CA VAL A 141 1.61 2.05 -2.77
C VAL A 141 2.18 0.63 -2.89
N GLY A 142 1.36 -0.38 -2.54
CA GLY A 142 1.75 -1.78 -2.67
C GLY A 142 1.98 -2.22 -4.12
N GLU A 143 1.10 -1.82 -5.02
CA GLU A 143 1.19 -2.13 -6.45
C GLU A 143 2.43 -1.49 -7.10
N VAL A 144 2.68 -0.21 -6.82
CA VAL A 144 3.87 0.51 -7.32
C VAL A 144 5.15 -0.13 -6.80
N ALA A 145 5.22 -0.43 -5.51
CA ALA A 145 6.38 -1.11 -4.94
C ALA A 145 6.61 -2.50 -5.55
N ALA A 146 5.54 -3.25 -5.80
CA ALA A 146 5.62 -4.55 -6.47
C ALA A 146 6.11 -4.42 -7.93
N LYS A 147 5.59 -3.46 -8.70
CA LYS A 147 6.04 -3.19 -10.08
C LYS A 147 7.54 -2.83 -10.13
N ILE A 148 8.00 -1.99 -9.22
CA ILE A 148 9.43 -1.64 -9.14
C ILE A 148 10.27 -2.89 -8.83
N ARG A 149 9.84 -3.73 -7.87
CA ARG A 149 10.54 -4.97 -7.52
C ARG A 149 10.55 -5.98 -8.67
N ASP A 150 9.51 -6.04 -9.47
CA ASP A 150 9.37 -7.00 -10.57
C ASP A 150 10.35 -6.75 -11.72
N TRP A 151 10.86 -5.53 -11.90
CA TRP A 151 11.92 -5.26 -12.88
C TRP A 151 13.18 -6.10 -12.65
N ARG A 152 13.53 -6.37 -11.40
CA ARG A 152 14.64 -7.25 -11.07
C ARG A 152 14.42 -7.90 -9.72
N ARG A 153 13.66 -8.98 -9.67
CA ARG A 153 13.45 -9.74 -8.44
C ARG A 153 14.77 -10.29 -7.89
N PRO A 154 14.90 -10.43 -6.56
CA PRO A 154 16.12 -10.96 -5.97
C PRO A 154 16.35 -12.42 -6.41
N GLU A 155 17.56 -12.70 -6.85
CA GLU A 155 17.97 -14.05 -7.24
C GLU A 155 18.28 -14.92 -6.01
N PRO A 156 18.13 -16.24 -6.10
CA PRO A 156 18.29 -17.14 -4.95
C PRO A 156 19.75 -17.48 -4.61
N TYR A 157 20.75 -17.08 -5.41
CA TYR A 157 22.16 -17.46 -5.16
C TYR A 157 22.94 -16.36 -4.42
N LYS A 158 23.06 -15.18 -5.00
CA LYS A 158 23.77 -14.04 -4.39
C LYS A 158 22.82 -12.99 -3.81
N GLY A 159 21.49 -13.11 -4.07
CA GLY A 159 20.48 -12.20 -3.61
C GLY A 159 20.49 -10.85 -4.33
N LYS A 160 21.06 -10.79 -5.56
CA LYS A 160 21.05 -9.59 -6.39
C LYS A 160 19.64 -9.28 -6.87
N GLY A 161 19.25 -8.02 -6.84
CA GLY A 161 17.92 -7.56 -7.27
C GLY A 161 17.35 -6.53 -6.32
N ILE A 162 16.08 -6.21 -6.53
CA ILE A 162 15.29 -5.30 -5.70
C ILE A 162 14.45 -6.14 -4.75
N ARG A 163 14.55 -5.87 -3.44
CA ARG A 163 13.77 -6.54 -2.40
C ARG A 163 13.08 -5.51 -1.50
N TYR A 164 12.06 -5.93 -0.79
CA TYR A 164 11.52 -5.12 0.30
C TYR A 164 12.55 -5.05 1.44
N LYS A 165 12.59 -3.94 2.14
CA LYS A 165 13.44 -3.80 3.33
C LYS A 165 13.05 -4.82 4.38
N GLY A 166 14.03 -5.61 4.81
CA GLY A 166 13.80 -6.71 5.75
C GLY A 166 13.23 -7.99 5.12
N GLU A 167 13.07 -8.07 3.80
CA GLU A 167 12.64 -9.29 3.13
C GLU A 167 13.71 -10.37 3.24
N PHE A 168 13.34 -11.52 3.80
CA PHE A 168 14.22 -12.69 3.83
C PHE A 168 14.24 -13.37 2.46
N ILE A 169 15.44 -13.50 1.88
CA ILE A 169 15.63 -14.20 0.60
C ILE A 169 16.24 -15.56 0.88
N PHE A 170 15.49 -16.62 0.55
CA PHE A 170 16.02 -17.98 0.63
C PHE A 170 17.17 -18.16 -0.38
N ARG A 171 18.35 -18.45 0.13
CA ARG A 171 19.55 -18.68 -0.70
C ARG A 171 19.75 -20.15 -0.96
N LYS A 172 20.00 -20.49 -2.21
CA LYS A 172 20.38 -21.83 -2.65
C LYS A 172 21.90 -21.90 -2.79
N GLU A 173 22.47 -23.08 -2.49
CA GLU A 173 23.86 -23.35 -2.82
C GLU A 173 24.01 -23.60 -4.33
N GLY A 174 25.07 -23.07 -4.94
CA GLY A 174 25.44 -23.40 -6.31
C GLY A 174 25.96 -24.84 -6.41
N LYS A 175 26.03 -25.37 -7.64
CA LYS A 175 26.69 -26.67 -7.86
C LYS A 175 28.12 -26.60 -7.33
N LYS A 176 28.47 -27.51 -6.43
CA LYS A 176 29.87 -27.77 -6.11
C LYS A 176 30.51 -28.37 -7.38
N LYS A 177 31.64 -27.83 -7.80
CA LYS A 177 32.50 -28.43 -8.83
C LYS A 177 33.12 -29.70 -8.28
#